data_e1779065bd248d5153226e94f0e5e3c2
#
_entry.id   e1779065bd248d5153226e94f0e5e3c2
#
_cell.length_a   1.000
_cell.length_b   1.000
_cell.length_c   1.000
_cell.angle_alpha   90.00
_cell.angle_beta   90.00
_cell.angle_gamma   90.00
#
_symmetry.space_group_name_H-M   'P 1'
#
loop_
_entity.id
_entity.type
_entity.pdbx_description
1 polymer ?
#
loop_
_entity_poly.entity_id
_entity_poly.type
_entity_poly.pdbx_seq_one_letter_code
_entity_poly.pdbx_strand_id
1 'polypeptide(L)'
;MRQRAGFLCLFAGLWVGSVGAGEQPAPLLERSPQPTSDPLGLRLVRLYREHVLRPMAQHIRQEMERHYSPRHLERLLAVGDLETRRAAAVGIGLIGDADSQVSVASALHDPDLEVCRRAETASWQVWIRLGSLEQQTRLVRVQELIRVQELHAAVAQVSLLIQTAPEYAEAWNQRALTYYQMQRYRDAISDCQRTLELNPLHFGAASGLAQCHMRLNELPQALNAFQLTVQLNPNLPGLQEQIAVLTSMIKTP
;
A
#
# COMPACT_ATOMS: atom_id res chain seq x y z
N MET A 1 -4.15 30.61 5.04
CA MET A 1 -3.01 29.80 5.50
C MET A 1 -3.47 28.62 6.37
N ARG A 2 -4.34 27.71 5.90
CA ARG A 2 -4.76 26.51 6.66
C ARG A 2 -5.27 25.41 5.70
N GLN A 3 -4.44 24.98 4.74
CA GLN A 3 -4.78 23.85 3.83
C GLN A 3 -3.60 22.91 3.55
N ARG A 4 -2.59 22.85 4.45
CA ARG A 4 -1.40 22.01 4.22
C ARG A 4 -1.40 20.63 4.89
N ALA A 5 -2.41 20.28 5.68
CA ALA A 5 -2.34 19.07 6.52
C ALA A 5 -3.04 17.81 5.94
N GLY A 6 -3.83 17.91 4.87
CA GLY A 6 -4.66 16.78 4.40
C GLY A 6 -4.11 15.99 3.21
N PHE A 7 -3.08 16.49 2.52
CA PHE A 7 -2.70 15.95 1.21
C PHE A 7 -1.51 14.99 1.20
N LEU A 8 -0.80 14.83 2.30
CA LEU A 8 0.45 14.06 2.36
C LEU A 8 0.28 12.54 2.51
N CYS A 9 -0.90 12.06 2.91
CA CYS A 9 -1.09 10.64 3.22
C CYS A 9 -1.31 9.72 2.00
N LEU A 10 -1.68 10.25 0.83
CA LEU A 10 -2.05 9.41 -0.33
C LEU A 10 -0.84 8.96 -1.18
N PHE A 11 0.28 9.67 -1.10
CA PHE A 11 1.52 9.28 -1.79
C PHE A 11 2.47 8.49 -0.88
N ALA A 12 2.25 8.57 0.43
CA ALA A 12 3.20 8.06 1.39
C ALA A 12 2.85 6.63 1.80
N GLY A 13 3.36 5.66 1.07
CA GLY A 13 3.77 4.39 1.67
C GLY A 13 4.90 4.58 2.69
N LEU A 14 4.98 5.74 3.34
CA LEU A 14 5.88 6.02 4.46
C LEU A 14 5.25 5.52 5.75
N TRP A 15 5.11 4.20 5.86
CA TRP A 15 4.89 3.56 7.13
C TRP A 15 6.25 3.29 7.82
N VAL A 16 6.89 4.36 8.28
CA VAL A 16 7.82 4.28 9.41
C VAL A 16 6.95 4.52 10.63
N GLY A 17 6.78 3.49 11.46
CA GLY A 17 5.97 3.55 12.65
C GLY A 17 6.32 4.75 13.55
N SER A 18 5.57 5.82 13.42
CA SER A 18 5.41 6.76 14.51
C SER A 18 4.37 6.17 15.46
N VAL A 19 4.85 5.58 16.54
CA VAL A 19 4.05 5.34 17.73
C VAL A 19 3.59 6.71 18.24
N GLY A 20 2.49 7.21 17.70
CA GLY A 20 1.71 8.28 18.31
C GLY A 20 1.02 7.71 19.54
N ALA A 21 1.50 8.12 20.72
CA ALA A 21 0.80 7.88 21.96
C ALA A 21 -0.58 8.51 21.91
N GLY A 22 -1.65 7.72 22.11
CA GLY A 22 -2.92 8.23 22.54
C GLY A 22 -4.15 7.91 21.68
N GLU A 23 -4.38 6.65 21.35
CA GLU A 23 -5.74 6.11 21.27
C GLU A 23 -5.68 4.66 21.75
N GLN A 24 -6.26 4.42 22.91
CA GLN A 24 -6.51 3.06 23.38
C GLN A 24 -7.44 2.40 22.36
N PRO A 25 -7.12 1.19 21.88
CA PRO A 25 -8.08 0.44 21.09
C PRO A 25 -9.32 0.21 21.94
N ALA A 26 -10.49 0.59 21.42
CA ALA A 26 -11.76 0.26 22.01
C ALA A 26 -11.78 -1.24 22.34
N PRO A 27 -12.37 -1.65 23.47
CA PRO A 27 -12.37 -3.04 23.88
C PRO A 27 -13.08 -3.88 22.82
N LEU A 28 -12.31 -4.74 22.16
CA LEU A 28 -12.83 -5.81 21.29
C LEU A 28 -13.46 -6.89 22.21
N LEU A 29 -14.56 -6.55 22.84
CA LEU A 29 -15.38 -7.50 23.58
C LEU A 29 -16.73 -7.64 22.89
N GLU A 30 -17.00 -8.92 22.58
CA GLU A 30 -18.30 -9.52 22.35
C GLU A 30 -18.84 -9.60 20.92
N ARG A 31 -18.30 -10.57 20.18
CA ARG A 31 -19.06 -11.67 19.58
C ARG A 31 -18.08 -12.81 19.35
N SER A 32 -18.20 -13.89 20.09
CA SER A 32 -17.42 -15.10 19.87
C SER A 32 -17.63 -15.56 18.43
N PRO A 33 -16.59 -15.52 17.57
CA PRO A 33 -16.72 -16.07 16.23
C PRO A 33 -16.97 -17.58 16.39
N GLN A 34 -17.88 -18.11 15.58
CA GLN A 34 -18.04 -19.57 15.45
C GLN A 34 -16.64 -20.13 15.15
N PRO A 35 -16.16 -21.12 15.90
CA PRO A 35 -14.81 -21.62 15.71
C PRO A 35 -14.69 -22.19 14.29
N THR A 36 -13.69 -21.71 13.55
CA THR A 36 -13.29 -22.34 12.30
C THR A 36 -12.95 -23.79 12.61
N SER A 37 -13.56 -24.73 11.94
CA SER A 37 -13.25 -26.16 12.07
C SER A 37 -11.88 -26.52 11.45
N ASP A 38 -11.24 -25.57 10.81
CA ASP A 38 -9.91 -25.72 10.21
C ASP A 38 -8.80 -25.41 11.23
N PRO A 39 -8.00 -26.41 11.66
CA PRO A 39 -6.90 -26.23 12.61
C PRO A 39 -5.86 -25.21 12.14
N LEU A 40 -5.67 -25.06 10.81
CA LEU A 40 -4.74 -24.11 10.23
C LEU A 40 -5.28 -22.68 10.33
N GLY A 41 -6.58 -22.48 10.07
CA GLY A 41 -7.24 -21.19 10.28
C GLY A 41 -7.14 -20.71 11.72
N LEU A 42 -7.40 -21.58 12.70
CA LEU A 42 -7.26 -21.26 14.13
C LEU A 42 -5.82 -20.88 14.50
N ARG A 43 -4.83 -21.59 13.97
CA ARG A 43 -3.41 -21.28 14.20
C ARG A 43 -3.03 -19.95 13.59
N LEU A 44 -3.51 -19.67 12.38
CA LEU A 44 -3.28 -18.39 11.70
C LEU A 44 -3.83 -17.21 12.49
N VAL A 45 -5.07 -17.30 12.99
CA VAL A 45 -5.68 -16.26 13.82
C VAL A 45 -4.87 -16.02 15.11
N ARG A 46 -4.32 -17.07 15.72
CA ARG A 46 -3.47 -16.93 16.91
C ARG A 46 -2.18 -16.16 16.57
N LEU A 47 -1.47 -16.55 15.50
CA LEU A 47 -0.26 -15.85 15.05
C LEU A 47 -0.55 -14.39 14.66
N TYR A 48 -1.70 -14.13 14.03
CA TYR A 48 -2.15 -12.78 13.73
C TYR A 48 -2.34 -11.93 15.00
N ARG A 49 -2.99 -12.46 16.02
CA ARG A 49 -3.18 -11.76 17.31
C ARG A 49 -1.85 -11.46 18.00
N GLU A 50 -0.90 -12.40 17.96
CA GLU A 50 0.46 -12.18 18.46
C GLU A 50 1.18 -11.08 17.67
N HIS A 51 1.02 -11.03 16.35
CA HIS A 51 1.60 -9.98 15.50
C HIS A 51 1.03 -8.59 15.80
N VAL A 52 -0.27 -8.46 16.00
CA VAL A 52 -0.93 -7.20 16.37
C VAL A 52 -0.42 -6.68 17.72
N LEU A 53 -0.14 -7.57 18.67
CA LEU A 53 0.37 -7.22 19.99
C LEU A 53 1.88 -6.92 19.98
N ARG A 54 2.64 -7.49 19.04
CA ARG A 54 4.12 -7.37 18.93
C ARG A 54 4.57 -7.28 17.48
N PRO A 55 4.31 -6.18 16.77
CA PRO A 55 4.49 -6.09 15.31
C PRO A 55 5.95 -6.21 14.81
N MET A 56 6.95 -6.14 15.71
CA MET A 56 8.38 -6.24 15.38
C MET A 56 8.99 -7.64 15.56
N ALA A 57 8.18 -8.65 15.84
CA ALA A 57 8.68 -9.98 16.11
C ALA A 57 9.06 -10.74 14.81
N GLN A 58 10.34 -10.79 14.48
CA GLN A 58 10.89 -11.61 13.37
C GLN A 58 10.45 -13.08 13.46
N HIS A 59 10.24 -13.56 14.65
CA HIS A 59 9.78 -14.90 14.93
C HIS A 59 8.38 -15.19 14.33
N ILE A 60 7.47 -14.21 14.24
CA ILE A 60 6.15 -14.41 13.63
C ILE A 60 6.25 -14.69 12.14
N ARG A 61 7.14 -13.98 11.45
CA ARG A 61 7.42 -14.26 10.03
C ARG A 61 7.96 -15.68 9.85
N GLN A 62 8.93 -16.10 10.66
CA GLN A 62 9.49 -17.46 10.61
C GLN A 62 8.44 -18.53 10.90
N GLU A 63 7.57 -18.32 11.88
CA GLU A 63 6.46 -19.20 12.16
C GLU A 63 5.44 -19.24 11.01
N MET A 64 5.18 -18.10 10.37
CA MET A 64 4.36 -18.03 9.15
C MET A 64 4.97 -18.88 8.04
N GLU A 65 6.25 -18.67 7.72
CA GLU A 65 6.99 -19.41 6.68
C GLU A 65 7.06 -20.92 6.94
N ARG A 66 7.09 -21.36 8.20
CA ARG A 66 7.10 -22.79 8.56
C ARG A 66 5.77 -23.50 8.32
N HIS A 67 4.66 -22.77 8.43
CA HIS A 67 3.33 -23.40 8.48
C HIS A 67 2.42 -23.05 7.31
N TYR A 68 2.76 -22.01 6.56
CA TYR A 68 1.94 -21.49 5.46
C TYR A 68 2.78 -21.25 4.22
N SER A 69 2.21 -21.58 3.06
CA SER A 69 2.67 -21.07 1.78
C SER A 69 1.85 -19.84 1.38
N PRO A 70 2.36 -18.96 0.51
CA PRO A 70 1.57 -17.85 -0.05
C PRO A 70 0.21 -18.31 -0.59
N ARG A 71 0.18 -19.34 -1.42
CA ARG A 71 -1.06 -19.91 -1.99
C ARG A 71 -2.07 -20.38 -0.93
N HIS A 72 -1.56 -20.89 0.19
CA HIS A 72 -2.44 -21.30 1.29
C HIS A 72 -3.11 -20.09 1.94
N LEU A 73 -2.34 -19.03 2.18
CA LEU A 73 -2.86 -17.76 2.72
C LEU A 73 -3.84 -17.09 1.74
N GLU A 74 -3.57 -17.11 0.44
CA GLU A 74 -4.47 -16.60 -0.59
C GLU A 74 -5.82 -17.31 -0.56
N ARG A 75 -5.83 -18.64 -0.43
CA ARG A 75 -7.08 -19.39 -0.27
C ARG A 75 -7.80 -19.03 1.01
N LEU A 76 -7.09 -18.92 2.14
CA LEU A 76 -7.68 -18.49 3.40
C LEU A 76 -8.24 -17.07 3.35
N LEU A 77 -7.60 -16.18 2.61
CA LEU A 77 -8.08 -14.82 2.35
C LEU A 77 -9.39 -14.82 1.54
N ALA A 78 -9.51 -15.71 0.57
CA ALA A 78 -10.67 -15.77 -0.31
C ALA A 78 -11.91 -16.41 0.33
N VAL A 79 -11.75 -17.48 1.14
CA VAL A 79 -12.87 -18.30 1.61
C VAL A 79 -12.94 -18.46 3.11
N GLY A 80 -12.03 -17.88 3.87
CA GLY A 80 -12.03 -17.96 5.34
C GLY A 80 -13.16 -17.16 5.99
N ASP A 81 -13.43 -17.46 7.27
CA ASP A 81 -14.24 -16.56 8.08
C ASP A 81 -13.55 -15.20 8.28
N LEU A 82 -14.24 -14.26 8.88
CA LEU A 82 -13.77 -12.89 9.03
C LEU A 82 -12.38 -12.80 9.69
N GLU A 83 -12.17 -13.49 10.80
CA GLU A 83 -10.89 -13.45 11.52
C GLU A 83 -9.77 -14.13 10.72
N THR A 84 -10.11 -15.21 10.02
CA THR A 84 -9.17 -15.90 9.13
C THR A 84 -8.77 -15.02 7.95
N ARG A 85 -9.70 -14.29 7.31
CA ARG A 85 -9.38 -13.36 6.23
C ARG A 85 -8.49 -12.21 6.71
N ARG A 86 -8.80 -11.61 7.86
CA ARG A 86 -7.94 -10.58 8.49
C ARG A 86 -6.53 -11.08 8.75
N ALA A 87 -6.41 -12.29 9.31
CA ALA A 87 -5.12 -12.92 9.59
C ALA A 87 -4.37 -13.30 8.31
N ALA A 88 -5.08 -13.79 7.28
CA ALA A 88 -4.50 -14.16 6.00
C ALA A 88 -3.93 -12.95 5.25
N ALA A 89 -4.63 -11.81 5.25
CA ALA A 89 -4.13 -10.57 4.68
C ALA A 89 -2.78 -10.16 5.31
N VAL A 90 -2.67 -10.22 6.65
CA VAL A 90 -1.40 -9.95 7.35
C VAL A 90 -0.34 -10.98 7.00
N GLY A 91 -0.70 -12.27 6.95
CA GLY A 91 0.22 -13.34 6.57
C GLY A 91 0.80 -13.14 5.17
N ILE A 92 -0.02 -12.76 4.19
CA ILE A 92 0.44 -12.42 2.84
C ILE A 92 1.38 -11.21 2.90
N GLY A 93 1.06 -10.19 3.68
CA GLY A 93 1.98 -9.07 3.90
C GLY A 93 3.35 -9.51 4.39
N LEU A 94 3.44 -10.55 5.22
CA LEU A 94 4.70 -11.05 5.78
C LEU A 94 5.47 -11.97 4.82
N ILE A 95 4.79 -12.87 4.09
CA ILE A 95 5.45 -13.93 3.30
C ILE A 95 4.94 -14.06 1.85
N GLY A 96 3.98 -13.22 1.42
CA GLY A 96 3.43 -13.25 0.05
C GLY A 96 4.50 -12.98 -1.01
N ASP A 97 4.24 -13.43 -2.20
CA ASP A 97 5.10 -13.32 -3.40
C ASP A 97 4.41 -12.54 -4.53
N ALA A 98 4.94 -12.65 -5.75
CA ALA A 98 4.38 -11.95 -6.91
C ALA A 98 2.95 -12.40 -7.24
N ASP A 99 2.64 -13.69 -7.08
CA ASP A 99 1.31 -14.24 -7.38
C ASP A 99 0.27 -13.71 -6.37
N SER A 100 0.68 -13.42 -5.14
CA SER A 100 -0.17 -12.90 -4.08
C SER A 100 -0.76 -11.50 -4.35
N GLN A 101 -0.21 -10.75 -5.30
CA GLN A 101 -0.67 -9.39 -5.63
C GLN A 101 -2.16 -9.37 -6.04
N VAL A 102 -2.59 -10.34 -6.83
CA VAL A 102 -3.99 -10.42 -7.32
C VAL A 102 -4.95 -10.69 -6.15
N SER A 103 -4.59 -11.62 -5.27
CA SER A 103 -5.40 -11.96 -4.10
C SER A 103 -5.55 -10.80 -3.13
N VAL A 104 -4.45 -10.05 -2.90
CA VAL A 104 -4.46 -8.87 -2.04
C VAL A 104 -5.26 -7.73 -2.68
N ALA A 105 -5.11 -7.50 -3.99
CA ALA A 105 -5.89 -6.49 -4.71
C ALA A 105 -7.41 -6.80 -4.65
N SER A 106 -7.79 -8.06 -4.77
CA SER A 106 -9.19 -8.48 -4.58
C SER A 106 -9.69 -8.19 -3.16
N ALA A 107 -8.86 -8.39 -2.14
CA ALA A 107 -9.20 -8.13 -0.74
C ALA A 107 -9.32 -6.65 -0.38
N LEU A 108 -8.87 -5.72 -1.23
CA LEU A 108 -9.18 -4.28 -1.10
C LEU A 108 -10.68 -3.98 -1.28
N HIS A 109 -11.43 -4.94 -1.82
CA HIS A 109 -12.88 -4.87 -2.04
C HIS A 109 -13.67 -5.78 -1.09
N ASP A 110 -13.04 -6.28 -0.03
CA ASP A 110 -13.72 -7.11 0.98
C ASP A 110 -14.84 -6.29 1.67
N PRO A 111 -15.98 -6.90 2.03
CA PRO A 111 -17.03 -6.21 2.77
C PRO A 111 -16.61 -5.73 4.16
N ASP A 112 -15.54 -6.28 4.74
CA ASP A 112 -14.98 -5.85 6.02
C ASP A 112 -13.83 -4.86 5.83
N LEU A 113 -13.98 -3.65 6.34
CA LEU A 113 -12.99 -2.58 6.22
C LEU A 113 -11.63 -2.92 6.85
N GLU A 114 -11.59 -3.77 7.88
CA GLU A 114 -10.32 -4.16 8.49
C GLU A 114 -9.56 -5.14 7.59
N VAL A 115 -10.25 -6.01 6.85
CA VAL A 115 -9.62 -6.82 5.79
C VAL A 115 -9.06 -5.90 4.71
N CYS A 116 -9.81 -4.89 4.26
CA CYS A 116 -9.33 -3.91 3.27
C CYS A 116 -8.05 -3.18 3.75
N ARG A 117 -8.02 -2.70 5.00
CA ARG A 117 -6.84 -2.03 5.57
C ARG A 117 -5.62 -2.95 5.66
N ARG A 118 -5.83 -4.22 6.03
CA ARG A 118 -4.75 -5.21 6.06
C ARG A 118 -4.26 -5.55 4.67
N ALA A 119 -5.18 -5.65 3.70
CA ALA A 119 -4.84 -5.85 2.29
C ALA A 119 -4.05 -4.66 1.72
N GLU A 120 -4.42 -3.43 2.05
CA GLU A 120 -3.65 -2.24 1.67
C GLU A 120 -2.21 -2.30 2.19
N THR A 121 -2.05 -2.59 3.49
CA THR A 121 -0.72 -2.77 4.09
C THR A 121 0.05 -3.92 3.43
N ALA A 122 -0.62 -5.05 3.19
CA ALA A 122 -0.03 -6.22 2.53
C ALA A 122 0.43 -5.90 1.10
N SER A 123 -0.33 -5.11 0.34
CA SER A 123 0.05 -4.67 -1.00
C SER A 123 1.41 -3.96 -0.99
N TRP A 124 1.59 -2.97 -0.13
CA TRP A 124 2.87 -2.26 0.02
C TRP A 124 4.01 -3.20 0.41
N GLN A 125 3.77 -4.10 1.36
CA GLN A 125 4.78 -5.06 1.82
C GLN A 125 5.19 -6.05 0.72
N VAL A 126 4.22 -6.53 -0.06
CA VAL A 126 4.49 -7.42 -1.21
C VAL A 126 5.28 -6.65 -2.28
N TRP A 127 4.87 -5.47 -2.70
CA TRP A 127 5.56 -4.69 -3.74
C TRP A 127 7.02 -4.38 -3.38
N ILE A 128 7.29 -4.02 -2.12
CA ILE A 128 8.67 -3.82 -1.65
C ILE A 128 9.45 -5.14 -1.72
N ARG A 129 8.83 -6.26 -1.36
CA ARG A 129 9.49 -7.57 -1.31
C ARG A 129 9.78 -8.17 -2.70
N LEU A 130 9.12 -7.69 -3.76
CA LEU A 130 9.42 -8.13 -5.12
C LEU A 130 10.85 -7.78 -5.56
N GLY A 131 11.47 -6.79 -4.95
CA GLY A 131 12.89 -6.54 -5.12
C GLY A 131 13.77 -7.55 -4.36
N SER A 132 15.01 -7.77 -4.82
CA SER A 132 16.01 -8.51 -4.07
C SER A 132 16.31 -7.84 -2.72
N LEU A 133 16.93 -8.56 -1.79
CA LEU A 133 17.30 -7.99 -0.48
C LEU A 133 18.16 -6.72 -0.61
N GLU A 134 19.08 -6.69 -1.59
CA GLU A 134 19.90 -5.51 -1.88
C GLU A 134 19.02 -4.35 -2.37
N GLN A 135 18.10 -4.60 -3.29
CA GLN A 135 17.16 -3.59 -3.82
C GLN A 135 16.26 -3.04 -2.72
N GLN A 136 15.72 -3.90 -1.85
CA GLN A 136 14.93 -3.50 -0.69
C GLN A 136 15.76 -2.61 0.27
N THR A 137 17.00 -2.98 0.54
CA THR A 137 17.90 -2.18 1.41
C THR A 137 18.18 -0.80 0.82
N ARG A 138 18.43 -0.73 -0.49
CA ARG A 138 18.60 0.55 -1.19
C ARG A 138 17.33 1.40 -1.15
N LEU A 139 16.17 0.77 -1.32
CA LEU A 139 14.87 1.45 -1.24
C LEU A 139 14.62 2.07 0.13
N VAL A 140 14.89 1.35 1.21
CA VAL A 140 14.82 1.87 2.59
C VAL A 140 15.71 3.11 2.77
N ARG A 141 16.93 3.10 2.21
CA ARG A 141 17.80 4.27 2.23
C ARG A 141 17.22 5.46 1.46
N VAL A 142 16.59 5.21 0.31
CA VAL A 142 15.89 6.26 -0.46
C VAL A 142 14.74 6.84 0.36
N GLN A 143 13.93 6.00 1.00
CA GLN A 143 12.82 6.44 1.84
C GLN A 143 13.30 7.30 3.02
N GLU A 144 14.43 6.96 3.62
CA GLU A 144 15.03 7.77 4.68
C GLU A 144 15.49 9.15 4.16
N LEU A 145 16.12 9.22 2.98
CA LEU A 145 16.49 10.49 2.35
C LEU A 145 15.26 11.36 2.05
N ILE A 146 14.16 10.76 1.59
CA ILE A 146 12.90 11.46 1.39
C ILE A 146 12.35 11.99 2.72
N ARG A 147 12.38 11.18 3.77
CA ARG A 147 11.90 11.54 5.11
C ARG A 147 12.65 12.75 5.69
N VAL A 148 13.96 12.81 5.49
CA VAL A 148 14.80 13.94 5.96
C VAL A 148 14.87 15.09 4.94
N GLN A 149 14.06 15.05 3.87
CA GLN A 149 13.96 16.06 2.82
C GLN A 149 15.23 16.25 1.97
N GLU A 150 16.12 15.26 1.94
CA GLU A 150 17.30 15.22 1.07
C GLU A 150 16.89 14.73 -0.35
N LEU A 151 15.98 15.47 -0.99
CA LEU A 151 15.28 15.01 -2.20
C LEU A 151 16.22 14.80 -3.40
N HIS A 152 17.28 15.63 -3.57
CA HIS A 152 18.24 15.46 -4.66
C HIS A 152 19.07 14.18 -4.47
N ALA A 153 19.49 13.89 -3.24
CA ALA A 153 20.20 12.66 -2.92
C ALA A 153 19.28 11.44 -3.12
N ALA A 154 18.00 11.54 -2.73
CA ALA A 154 17.00 10.49 -2.95
C ALA A 154 16.85 10.18 -4.45
N VAL A 155 16.67 11.20 -5.32
CA VAL A 155 16.59 11.00 -6.78
C VAL A 155 17.85 10.33 -7.33
N ALA A 156 19.04 10.76 -6.91
CA ALA A 156 20.30 10.15 -7.35
C ALA A 156 20.35 8.66 -6.98
N GLN A 157 20.06 8.32 -5.73
CA GLN A 157 20.09 6.93 -5.23
C GLN A 157 19.04 6.04 -5.91
N VAL A 158 17.81 6.50 -6.02
CA VAL A 158 16.75 5.71 -6.66
C VAL A 158 16.98 5.58 -8.17
N SER A 159 17.57 6.57 -8.83
CA SER A 159 17.92 6.46 -10.25
C SER A 159 19.00 5.40 -10.50
N LEU A 160 19.98 5.27 -9.61
CA LEU A 160 20.95 4.15 -9.66
C LEU A 160 20.26 2.80 -9.43
N LEU A 161 19.27 2.74 -8.55
CA LEU A 161 18.48 1.52 -8.35
C LEU A 161 17.71 1.15 -9.62
N ILE A 162 17.05 2.11 -10.26
CA ILE A 162 16.32 1.91 -11.52
C ILE A 162 17.25 1.45 -12.66
N GLN A 163 18.46 1.97 -12.74
CA GLN A 163 19.44 1.53 -13.76
C GLN A 163 19.83 0.07 -13.61
N THR A 164 19.89 -0.43 -12.38
CA THR A 164 20.27 -1.84 -12.09
C THR A 164 19.07 -2.77 -12.02
N ALA A 165 17.86 -2.25 -11.84
CA ALA A 165 16.62 -3.01 -11.69
C ALA A 165 15.44 -2.26 -12.32
N PRO A 166 15.42 -2.10 -13.67
CA PRO A 166 14.39 -1.32 -14.36
C PRO A 166 12.99 -1.94 -14.29
N GLU A 167 12.89 -3.22 -13.91
CA GLU A 167 11.63 -3.95 -13.69
C GLU A 167 11.06 -3.79 -12.26
N TYR A 168 11.81 -3.20 -11.34
CA TYR A 168 11.36 -3.02 -9.97
C TYR A 168 10.43 -1.80 -9.84
N ALA A 169 9.12 -2.05 -9.95
CA ALA A 169 8.08 -1.00 -9.99
C ALA A 169 8.17 -0.02 -8.82
N GLU A 170 8.46 -0.51 -7.60
CA GLU A 170 8.51 0.33 -6.40
C GLU A 170 9.65 1.37 -6.46
N ALA A 171 10.73 1.10 -7.18
CA ALA A 171 11.80 2.09 -7.37
C ALA A 171 11.29 3.30 -8.19
N TRP A 172 10.52 3.06 -9.26
CA TRP A 172 9.89 4.11 -10.06
C TRP A 172 8.87 4.90 -9.23
N ASN A 173 8.04 4.20 -8.45
CA ASN A 173 7.08 4.83 -7.55
C ASN A 173 7.77 5.76 -6.53
N GLN A 174 8.87 5.34 -5.92
CA GLN A 174 9.62 6.17 -4.97
C GLN A 174 10.27 7.37 -5.64
N ARG A 175 10.72 7.25 -6.91
CA ARG A 175 11.23 8.40 -7.65
C ARG A 175 10.10 9.36 -8.02
N ALA A 176 8.94 8.86 -8.43
CA ALA A 176 7.76 9.67 -8.67
C ALA A 176 7.35 10.50 -7.44
N LEU A 177 7.31 9.86 -6.26
CA LEU A 177 7.05 10.54 -4.99
C LEU A 177 8.07 11.65 -4.73
N THR A 178 9.35 11.38 -4.97
CA THR A 178 10.42 12.36 -4.77
C THR A 178 10.28 13.54 -5.73
N TYR A 179 10.01 13.28 -7.01
CA TYR A 179 9.75 14.33 -8.01
C TYR A 179 8.50 15.15 -7.67
N TYR A 180 7.44 14.51 -7.16
CA TYR A 180 6.25 15.24 -6.69
C TYR A 180 6.59 16.22 -5.56
N GLN A 181 7.39 15.81 -4.57
CA GLN A 181 7.83 16.69 -3.48
C GLN A 181 8.72 17.83 -3.97
N MET A 182 9.51 17.59 -5.02
CA MET A 182 10.31 18.62 -5.72
C MET A 182 9.47 19.50 -6.67
N GLN A 183 8.15 19.30 -6.75
CA GLN A 183 7.23 19.97 -7.68
C GLN A 183 7.54 19.71 -9.17
N ARG A 184 8.30 18.66 -9.45
CA ARG A 184 8.63 18.21 -10.81
C ARG A 184 7.53 17.27 -11.30
N TYR A 185 6.32 17.80 -11.46
CA TYR A 185 5.11 16.98 -11.69
C TYR A 185 5.16 16.20 -13.02
N ARG A 186 5.77 16.73 -14.08
CA ARG A 186 5.90 16.01 -15.36
C ARG A 186 6.79 14.78 -15.25
N ASP A 187 7.90 14.89 -14.52
CA ASP A 187 8.79 13.76 -14.26
C ASP A 187 8.10 12.70 -13.38
N ALA A 188 7.35 13.15 -12.37
CA ALA A 188 6.57 12.27 -11.52
C ALA A 188 5.48 11.51 -12.30
N ILE A 189 4.80 12.17 -13.26
CA ILE A 189 3.82 11.52 -14.15
C ILE A 189 4.47 10.38 -14.94
N SER A 190 5.63 10.63 -15.55
CA SER A 190 6.35 9.61 -16.33
C SER A 190 6.70 8.39 -15.49
N ASP A 191 7.16 8.59 -14.25
CA ASP A 191 7.52 7.51 -13.34
C ASP A 191 6.29 6.77 -12.79
N CYS A 192 5.18 7.48 -12.51
CA CYS A 192 3.91 6.84 -12.14
C CYS A 192 3.38 5.96 -13.27
N GLN A 193 3.43 6.43 -14.52
CA GLN A 193 3.03 5.64 -15.69
C GLN A 193 3.90 4.40 -15.82
N ARG A 194 5.22 4.54 -15.66
CA ARG A 194 6.13 3.39 -15.70
C ARG A 194 5.84 2.39 -14.57
N THR A 195 5.52 2.89 -13.38
CA THR A 195 5.10 2.02 -12.27
C THR A 195 3.85 1.22 -12.62
N LEU A 196 2.83 1.85 -13.23
CA LEU A 196 1.59 1.19 -13.63
C LEU A 196 1.77 0.22 -14.80
N GLU A 197 2.72 0.46 -15.70
CA GLU A 197 3.10 -0.50 -16.75
C GLU A 197 3.71 -1.78 -16.14
N LEU A 198 4.56 -1.64 -15.12
CA LEU A 198 5.22 -2.75 -14.43
C LEU A 198 4.29 -3.46 -13.44
N ASN A 199 3.41 -2.71 -12.79
CA ASN A 199 2.44 -3.21 -11.84
C ASN A 199 1.08 -2.49 -12.00
N PRO A 200 0.17 -3.02 -12.82
CA PRO A 200 -1.16 -2.44 -13.05
C PRO A 200 -2.04 -2.35 -11.80
N LEU A 201 -1.71 -3.06 -10.73
CA LEU A 201 -2.46 -3.06 -9.46
C LEU A 201 -1.97 -1.97 -8.48
N HIS A 202 -1.03 -1.13 -8.89
CA HIS A 202 -0.36 -0.18 -7.99
C HIS A 202 -1.20 1.08 -7.74
N PHE A 203 -2.17 1.00 -6.83
CA PHE A 203 -3.08 2.12 -6.51
C PHE A 203 -2.35 3.40 -6.04
N GLY A 204 -1.19 3.27 -5.40
CA GLY A 204 -0.37 4.43 -5.00
C GLY A 204 0.16 5.22 -6.20
N ALA A 205 0.62 4.53 -7.25
CA ALA A 205 1.05 5.19 -8.49
C ALA A 205 -0.13 5.83 -9.24
N ALA A 206 -1.31 5.18 -9.27
CA ALA A 206 -2.52 5.75 -9.85
C ALA A 206 -2.95 7.02 -9.11
N SER A 207 -2.92 7.01 -7.77
CA SER A 207 -3.20 8.19 -6.96
C SER A 207 -2.17 9.30 -7.18
N GLY A 208 -0.89 8.95 -7.27
CA GLY A 208 0.20 9.89 -7.55
C GLY A 208 0.05 10.57 -8.92
N LEU A 209 -0.30 9.79 -9.94
CA LEU A 209 -0.60 10.29 -11.28
C LEU A 209 -1.73 11.32 -11.24
N ALA A 210 -2.83 11.01 -10.54
CA ALA A 210 -3.97 11.91 -10.39
C ALA A 210 -3.57 13.22 -9.71
N GLN A 211 -2.79 13.15 -8.65
CA GLN A 211 -2.33 14.33 -7.92
C GLN A 211 -1.39 15.20 -8.75
N CYS A 212 -0.51 14.60 -9.55
CA CYS A 212 0.37 15.35 -10.46
C CYS A 212 -0.45 16.12 -11.51
N HIS A 213 -1.45 15.47 -12.13
CA HIS A 213 -2.34 16.14 -13.08
C HIS A 213 -3.15 17.26 -12.43
N MET A 214 -3.61 17.07 -11.19
CA MET A 214 -4.23 18.13 -10.39
C MET A 214 -3.33 19.35 -10.22
N ARG A 215 -2.05 19.15 -9.89
CA ARG A 215 -1.07 20.23 -9.71
C ARG A 215 -0.78 20.99 -11.00
N LEU A 216 -0.93 20.31 -12.13
CA LEU A 216 -0.77 20.91 -13.47
C LEU A 216 -2.08 21.50 -14.03
N ASN A 217 -3.18 21.48 -13.27
CA ASN A 217 -4.52 21.86 -13.70
C ASN A 217 -5.03 21.09 -14.92
N GLU A 218 -4.61 19.84 -15.08
CA GLU A 218 -5.02 18.93 -16.14
C GLU A 218 -6.22 18.09 -15.62
N LEU A 219 -7.36 18.77 -15.43
CA LEU A 219 -8.50 18.22 -14.70
C LEU A 219 -9.10 16.93 -15.31
N PRO A 220 -9.24 16.78 -16.65
CA PRO A 220 -9.73 15.53 -17.22
C PRO A 220 -8.80 14.34 -16.96
N GLN A 221 -7.47 14.54 -17.07
CA GLN A 221 -6.48 13.50 -16.80
C GLN A 221 -6.45 13.12 -15.32
N ALA A 222 -6.57 14.13 -14.43
CA ALA A 222 -6.67 13.90 -12.99
C ALA A 222 -7.91 13.08 -12.64
N LEU A 223 -9.07 13.39 -13.24
CA LEU A 223 -10.30 12.64 -13.03
C LEU A 223 -10.17 11.17 -13.45
N ASN A 224 -9.61 10.91 -14.63
CA ASN A 224 -9.38 9.55 -15.11
C ASN A 224 -8.46 8.75 -14.18
N ALA A 225 -7.37 9.37 -13.72
CA ALA A 225 -6.43 8.73 -12.80
C ALA A 225 -7.03 8.48 -11.40
N PHE A 226 -7.88 9.37 -10.90
CA PHE A 226 -8.61 9.12 -9.65
C PHE A 226 -9.66 8.01 -9.81
N GLN A 227 -10.35 7.93 -10.95
CA GLN A 227 -11.27 6.82 -11.23
C GLN A 227 -10.52 5.47 -11.25
N LEU A 228 -9.35 5.41 -11.87
CA LEU A 228 -8.48 4.23 -11.80
C LEU A 228 -8.10 3.91 -10.35
N THR A 229 -7.76 4.93 -9.57
CA THR A 229 -7.40 4.73 -8.15
C THR A 229 -8.56 4.10 -7.36
N VAL A 230 -9.81 4.56 -7.56
CA VAL A 230 -11.02 3.98 -6.94
C VAL A 230 -11.23 2.54 -7.36
N GLN A 231 -11.00 2.23 -8.63
CA GLN A 231 -11.12 0.85 -9.12
C GLN A 231 -10.09 -0.08 -8.47
N LEU A 232 -8.89 0.41 -8.18
CA LEU A 232 -7.83 -0.38 -7.56
C LEU A 232 -7.97 -0.46 -6.03
N ASN A 233 -8.29 0.65 -5.37
CA ASN A 233 -8.53 0.72 -3.93
C ASN A 233 -9.63 1.74 -3.60
N PRO A 234 -10.88 1.29 -3.42
CA PRO A 234 -12.01 2.18 -3.14
C PRO A 234 -11.98 2.80 -1.73
N ASN A 235 -11.11 2.31 -0.84
CA ASN A 235 -11.12 2.67 0.59
C ASN A 235 -10.20 3.84 0.93
N LEU A 236 -9.53 4.44 -0.05
CA LEU A 236 -8.66 5.58 0.19
C LEU A 236 -9.49 6.81 0.61
N PRO A 237 -9.14 7.46 1.74
CA PRO A 237 -9.97 8.52 2.32
C PRO A 237 -10.02 9.75 1.41
N GLY A 238 -11.20 10.37 1.30
CA GLY A 238 -11.44 11.61 0.55
C GLY A 238 -11.44 11.47 -0.98
N LEU A 239 -11.26 10.27 -1.52
CA LEU A 239 -11.11 10.04 -2.95
C LEU A 239 -12.42 10.30 -3.72
N GLN A 240 -13.56 9.87 -3.18
CA GLN A 240 -14.88 10.12 -3.77
C GLN A 240 -15.23 11.61 -3.80
N GLU A 241 -14.88 12.33 -2.74
CA GLU A 241 -15.08 13.78 -2.65
C GLU A 241 -14.25 14.52 -3.70
N GLN A 242 -12.99 14.11 -3.89
CA GLN A 242 -12.10 14.69 -4.91
C GLN A 242 -12.66 14.47 -6.32
N ILE A 243 -13.16 13.27 -6.62
CA ILE A 243 -13.81 12.95 -7.91
C ILE A 243 -15.05 13.82 -8.12
N ALA A 244 -15.90 13.98 -7.10
CA ALA A 244 -17.11 14.81 -7.19
C ALA A 244 -16.76 16.27 -7.48
N VAL A 245 -15.79 16.83 -6.75
CA VAL A 245 -15.31 18.21 -6.95
C VAL A 245 -14.75 18.38 -8.38
N LEU A 246 -13.88 17.49 -8.83
CA LEU A 246 -13.31 17.54 -10.18
C LEU A 246 -14.38 17.47 -11.27
N THR A 247 -15.34 16.55 -11.09
CA THR A 247 -16.45 16.39 -12.04
C THR A 247 -17.28 17.68 -12.13
N SER A 248 -17.50 18.38 -11.01
CA SER A 248 -18.20 19.66 -11.03
C SER A 248 -17.39 20.76 -11.72
N MET A 249 -16.08 20.82 -11.46
CA MET A 249 -15.19 21.82 -12.09
C MET A 249 -15.10 21.66 -13.61
N ILE A 250 -15.08 20.42 -14.11
CA ILE A 250 -15.02 20.14 -15.55
C ILE A 250 -16.35 20.49 -16.27
N LYS A 251 -17.48 20.36 -15.56
CA LYS A 251 -18.80 20.63 -16.12
C LYS A 251 -19.20 22.11 -16.11
N THR A 252 -18.50 22.93 -15.33
CA THR A 252 -18.76 24.37 -15.25
C THR A 252 -17.78 25.08 -16.18
N PRO A 253 -18.24 25.65 -17.30
CA PRO A 253 -17.39 26.31 -18.27
C PRO A 253 -16.75 27.61 -17.73
#